data_b7e4c6b67cec7ec42417474c5cad78df
#
_entry.id   b7e4c6b67cec7ec42417474c5cad78df
#
_cell.length_a   1.000
_cell.length_b   1.000
_cell.length_c   1.000
_cell.angle_alpha   90.00
_cell.angle_beta   90.00
_cell.angle_gamma   90.00
#
_symmetry.space_group_name_H-M   'P 1'
#
loop_
_entity.id
_entity.type
_entity.pdbx_description
1 polymer ?
#
loop_
_entity_poly.entity_id
_entity_poly.type
_entity_poly.pdbx_seq_one_letter_code
_entity_poly.pdbx_strand_id
1 'polypeptide(L)'
;MIIYVLYAVLGLILYLFVIKPLTEMIKLKFQFGKDCKISFTFFGREIFDQLKEAKESKNTRDIFNKQKTAYNKYQYKFFVTNMLWIIRISIADPSYQKEALLNHDQYQKVDPVCHNDLLSKGLVWSKGEQWKKQRKLLSSSFEFDALKKKVPMINEITQSKIEKFSNENVLSSLQSITGLIVIKSFFGIQTDQIYINNSELQVEIANIMNEMAYMRFKSQIQSTKRLIFGTKAWKIFPTKEEKRLLQRVKDMRSIVGDLVQQRIKYFEDSNNSKINTINENFLNILVNEYLKITNKQQQEATFDQIIQEFITLQFAGTDTTAVLLYHCLYFLACYPQAQEEIRVEVNRCCPSSFINENEINNLKRLSAFISEVLRLKNPAMRPIIRVATQDHKIKDLQIKKGWLVCIDYFLQNQSERHFENAGQFDYTRWLQDNPIKDDNNFIYIPFSAGPRNCIGSQMALLEAKIILGQILKQYQITRNGNVEVSWEIHFNHQLSPTNAVILNKIK
;
A
#
# COMPACT_ATOMS: atom_id res chain seq x y z
N MET A 1 24.06 25.73 41.49
CA MET A 1 24.50 24.94 40.31
C MET A 1 23.34 24.11 39.73
N ILE A 2 22.69 23.22 40.48
CA ILE A 2 21.58 22.35 39.97
C ILE A 2 20.44 23.14 39.36
N ILE A 3 19.99 24.24 39.98
CA ILE A 3 18.91 25.08 39.50
C ILE A 3 19.23 25.72 38.13
N TYR A 4 20.44 26.23 37.94
CA TYR A 4 20.86 26.79 36.64
C TYR A 4 20.94 25.73 35.54
N VAL A 5 21.37 24.52 35.86
CA VAL A 5 21.34 23.38 34.93
C VAL A 5 19.92 23.05 34.57
N LEU A 6 19.00 23.03 35.54
CA LEU A 6 17.57 22.77 35.28
C LEU A 6 16.96 23.83 34.35
N TYR A 7 17.23 25.13 34.58
CA TYR A 7 16.77 26.20 33.70
C TYR A 7 17.35 26.11 32.29
N ALA A 8 18.64 25.78 32.17
CA ALA A 8 19.27 25.56 30.87
C ALA A 8 18.65 24.39 30.10
N VAL A 9 18.38 23.28 30.80
CA VAL A 9 17.67 22.12 30.18
C VAL A 9 16.25 22.47 29.77
N LEU A 10 15.49 23.14 30.62
CA LEU A 10 14.15 23.61 30.29
C LEU A 10 14.15 24.60 29.11
N GLY A 11 15.11 25.55 29.10
CA GLY A 11 15.29 26.49 28.00
C GLY A 11 15.61 25.78 26.67
N LEU A 12 16.48 24.75 26.71
CA LEU A 12 16.82 23.94 25.55
C LEU A 12 15.60 23.14 25.04
N ILE A 13 14.84 22.56 25.96
CA ILE A 13 13.60 21.84 25.62
C ILE A 13 12.61 22.81 24.96
N LEU A 14 12.36 23.97 25.57
CA LEU A 14 11.47 24.99 25.00
C LEU A 14 11.95 25.43 23.61
N TYR A 15 13.23 25.68 23.44
CA TYR A 15 13.80 26.06 22.15
C TYR A 15 13.60 24.96 21.11
N LEU A 16 13.97 23.70 21.39
CA LEU A 16 13.92 22.62 20.43
C LEU A 16 12.49 22.23 20.07
N PHE A 17 11.57 22.20 21.03
CA PHE A 17 10.22 21.66 20.83
C PHE A 17 9.18 22.71 20.48
N VAL A 18 9.43 23.98 20.78
CA VAL A 18 8.47 25.06 20.57
C VAL A 18 9.02 26.14 19.65
N ILE A 19 10.09 26.82 20.07
CA ILE A 19 10.56 28.03 19.38
C ILE A 19 11.05 27.70 17.97
N LYS A 20 11.94 26.74 17.82
CA LYS A 20 12.52 26.36 16.52
C LYS A 20 11.47 25.87 15.52
N PRO A 21 10.57 24.89 15.83
CA PRO A 21 9.52 24.46 14.89
C PRO A 21 8.58 25.61 14.54
N LEU A 22 8.13 26.40 15.52
CA LEU A 22 7.21 27.52 15.30
C LEU A 22 7.82 28.57 14.37
N THR A 23 9.10 28.91 14.57
CA THR A 23 9.81 29.87 13.72
C THR A 23 9.86 29.40 12.27
N GLU A 24 10.15 28.12 12.01
CA GLU A 24 10.19 27.58 10.66
C GLU A 24 8.78 27.56 10.02
N MET A 25 7.75 27.21 10.78
CA MET A 25 6.37 27.22 10.29
C MET A 25 5.91 28.65 9.96
N ILE A 26 6.27 29.63 10.78
CA ILE A 26 5.97 31.06 10.54
C ILE A 26 6.67 31.56 9.28
N LYS A 27 7.94 31.21 9.06
CA LYS A 27 8.66 31.53 7.81
C LYS A 27 7.93 31.03 6.58
N LEU A 28 7.48 29.77 6.60
CA LEU A 28 6.70 29.19 5.51
C LEU A 28 5.36 29.92 5.32
N LYS A 29 4.70 30.31 6.41
CA LYS A 29 3.46 31.09 6.33
C LYS A 29 3.69 32.47 5.73
N PHE A 30 4.79 33.15 6.06
CA PHE A 30 5.13 34.45 5.44
C PHE A 30 5.46 34.27 3.95
N GLN A 31 6.20 33.21 3.59
CA GLN A 31 6.58 32.94 2.20
C GLN A 31 5.36 32.65 1.31
N PHE A 32 4.45 31.79 1.76
CA PHE A 32 3.34 31.27 0.94
C PHE A 32 1.98 31.88 1.27
N GLY A 33 1.88 32.74 2.27
CA GLY A 33 0.67 33.47 2.62
C GLY A 33 -0.58 32.58 2.72
N LYS A 34 -1.59 32.89 1.89
CA LYS A 34 -2.85 32.13 1.86
C LYS A 34 -2.70 30.68 1.39
N ASP A 35 -1.67 30.37 0.63
CA ASP A 35 -1.44 29.02 0.08
C ASP A 35 -0.94 28.02 1.13
N CYS A 36 -0.52 28.50 2.31
CA CYS A 36 0.02 27.69 3.40
C CYS A 36 -0.87 27.74 4.64
N LYS A 37 -1.36 26.57 5.07
CA LYS A 37 -2.02 26.40 6.37
C LYS A 37 -1.02 25.85 7.37
N ILE A 38 -0.81 26.57 8.47
CA ILE A 38 0.00 26.08 9.59
C ILE A 38 -0.90 25.62 10.74
N SER A 39 -0.50 24.54 11.43
CA SER A 39 -1.14 24.03 12.64
C SER A 39 -0.05 23.61 13.62
N PHE A 40 0.27 24.48 14.57
CA PHE A 40 1.24 24.16 15.61
C PHE A 40 0.58 23.31 16.69
N THR A 41 1.24 22.22 17.06
CA THR A 41 0.74 21.29 18.08
C THR A 41 1.76 21.10 19.20
N PHE A 42 1.32 21.35 20.44
CA PHE A 42 2.13 21.04 21.61
C PHE A 42 2.25 19.51 21.76
N PHE A 43 3.49 19.01 21.83
CA PHE A 43 3.80 17.60 22.07
C PHE A 43 3.09 16.60 21.15
N GLY A 44 2.82 16.99 19.89
CA GLY A 44 2.24 16.07 18.91
C GLY A 44 0.74 15.77 19.13
N ARG A 45 0.02 16.66 19.81
CA ARG A 45 -1.42 16.53 20.11
C ARG A 45 -2.26 16.21 18.89
N GLU A 46 -1.87 16.66 17.69
CA GLU A 46 -2.58 16.35 16.44
C GLU A 46 -2.63 14.84 16.16
N ILE A 47 -1.56 14.09 16.51
CA ILE A 47 -1.54 12.64 16.39
C ILE A 47 -2.57 12.02 17.37
N PHE A 48 -2.65 12.56 18.59
CA PHE A 48 -3.63 12.09 19.58
C PHE A 48 -5.06 12.47 19.17
N ASP A 49 -5.26 13.66 18.61
CA ASP A 49 -6.57 14.10 18.12
C ASP A 49 -7.02 13.25 16.90
N GLN A 50 -6.13 12.94 15.96
CA GLN A 50 -6.41 12.01 14.85
C GLN A 50 -6.70 10.59 15.34
N LEU A 51 -5.96 10.10 16.33
CA LEU A 51 -6.20 8.81 16.96
C LEU A 51 -7.53 8.77 17.73
N LYS A 52 -7.89 9.87 18.39
CA LYS A 52 -9.15 10.04 19.10
C LYS A 52 -10.32 10.07 18.10
N GLU A 53 -10.20 10.85 17.02
CA GLU A 53 -11.20 10.90 15.93
C GLU A 53 -11.37 9.53 15.26
N ALA A 54 -10.27 8.81 15.00
CA ALA A 54 -10.32 7.45 14.46
C ALA A 54 -11.00 6.46 15.41
N LYS A 55 -10.94 6.69 16.73
CA LYS A 55 -11.56 5.84 17.75
C LYS A 55 -13.02 6.21 18.03
N GLU A 56 -13.36 7.49 17.98
CA GLU A 56 -14.72 8.02 18.25
C GLU A 56 -15.64 7.94 17.03
N SER A 57 -15.08 7.92 15.81
CA SER A 57 -15.87 7.72 14.62
C SER A 57 -16.23 6.25 14.47
N LYS A 58 -17.40 5.85 15.00
CA LYS A 58 -18.08 4.61 14.58
C LYS A 58 -18.32 4.56 13.08
N ASN A 59 -18.12 5.68 12.42
CA ASN A 59 -18.01 5.89 10.98
C ASN A 59 -16.67 6.57 10.79
N THR A 60 -15.62 5.84 10.49
CA THR A 60 -14.35 6.39 9.99
C THR A 60 -14.57 7.01 8.61
N ARG A 61 -15.55 7.92 8.56
CA ARG A 61 -15.75 8.82 7.44
C ARG A 61 -14.49 9.64 7.34
N ASP A 62 -13.50 8.97 6.70
CA ASP A 62 -12.34 9.63 6.17
C ASP A 62 -11.57 10.48 7.20
N ILE A 63 -10.60 9.87 7.88
CA ILE A 63 -9.70 10.60 8.81
C ILE A 63 -9.04 11.83 8.16
N PHE A 64 -9.10 11.94 6.83
CA PHE A 64 -8.63 13.09 6.06
C PHE A 64 -9.74 14.07 5.70
N ASN A 65 -10.97 13.88 6.19
CA ASN A 65 -12.11 14.72 5.79
C ASN A 65 -11.90 16.21 6.09
N LYS A 66 -11.32 16.53 7.25
CA LYS A 66 -10.97 17.93 7.59
C LYS A 66 -9.96 18.52 6.61
N GLN A 67 -8.96 17.72 6.22
CA GLN A 67 -7.92 18.14 5.28
C GLN A 67 -8.49 18.30 3.87
N LYS A 68 -9.34 17.37 3.42
CA LYS A 68 -10.06 17.45 2.14
C LYS A 68 -10.98 18.67 2.10
N THR A 69 -11.78 18.90 3.15
CA THR A 69 -12.66 20.06 3.25
C THR A 69 -11.84 21.36 3.19
N ALA A 70 -10.72 21.42 3.91
CA ALA A 70 -9.85 22.58 3.89
C ALA A 70 -9.19 22.80 2.52
N TYR A 71 -8.76 21.70 1.86
CA TYR A 71 -8.19 21.73 0.50
C TYR A 71 -9.23 22.28 -0.50
N ASN A 72 -10.43 21.71 -0.51
CA ASN A 72 -11.48 22.11 -1.44
C ASN A 72 -11.95 23.56 -1.20
N LYS A 73 -12.07 23.99 0.07
CA LYS A 73 -12.55 25.32 0.41
C LYS A 73 -11.52 26.43 0.19
N TYR A 74 -10.27 26.18 0.60
CA TYR A 74 -9.24 27.21 0.66
C TYR A 74 -8.12 27.01 -0.36
N GLN A 75 -8.11 25.88 -1.06
CA GLN A 75 -7.12 25.53 -2.09
C GLN A 75 -5.66 25.63 -1.61
N TYR A 76 -5.41 25.24 -0.36
CA TYR A 76 -4.05 25.25 0.19
C TYR A 76 -3.11 24.38 -0.64
N LYS A 77 -1.92 24.91 -0.94
CA LYS A 77 -0.83 24.14 -1.55
C LYS A 77 -0.10 23.28 -0.52
N PHE A 78 -0.01 23.79 0.71
CA PHE A 78 0.72 23.17 1.80
C PHE A 78 -0.07 23.16 3.10
N PHE A 79 0.05 22.04 3.83
CA PHE A 79 -0.34 21.94 5.23
C PHE A 79 0.92 21.67 6.04
N VAL A 80 1.26 22.54 6.97
CA VAL A 80 2.48 22.45 7.77
C VAL A 80 2.12 22.22 9.22
N THR A 81 2.66 21.14 9.78
CA THR A 81 2.48 20.79 11.19
C THR A 81 3.84 20.44 11.79
N ASN A 82 3.90 20.32 13.11
CA ASN A 82 5.06 19.77 13.78
C ASN A 82 4.73 18.46 14.49
N MET A 83 5.68 17.54 14.45
CA MET A 83 5.67 16.31 15.24
C MET A 83 6.86 16.39 16.21
N LEU A 84 6.58 16.89 17.43
CA LEU A 84 7.61 17.34 18.37
C LEU A 84 8.49 18.43 17.70
N TRP A 85 9.79 18.16 17.54
CA TRP A 85 10.76 19.06 16.89
C TRP A 85 10.86 18.91 15.37
N ILE A 86 10.17 17.92 14.79
CA ILE A 86 10.22 17.63 13.35
C ILE A 86 9.11 18.40 12.64
N ILE A 87 9.46 19.14 11.62
CA ILE A 87 8.48 19.75 10.72
C ILE A 87 7.94 18.68 9.76
N ARG A 88 6.62 18.61 9.68
CA ARG A 88 5.90 17.82 8.69
C ARG A 88 5.25 18.79 7.71
N ILE A 89 5.62 18.70 6.46
CA ILE A 89 4.99 19.43 5.37
C ILE A 89 4.22 18.47 4.46
N SER A 90 2.92 18.71 4.36
CA SER A 90 2.02 17.99 3.46
C SER A 90 1.81 18.81 2.21
N ILE A 91 2.26 18.29 1.08
CA ILE A 91 2.18 18.91 -0.23
C ILE A 91 0.87 18.47 -0.89
N ALA A 92 -0.04 19.41 -1.09
CA ALA A 92 -1.34 19.19 -1.74
C ALA A 92 -1.36 19.66 -3.22
N ASP A 93 -0.42 20.50 -3.64
CA ASP A 93 -0.33 20.99 -5.02
C ASP A 93 0.35 19.98 -5.93
N PRO A 94 -0.29 19.54 -7.05
CA PRO A 94 0.24 18.52 -7.95
C PRO A 94 1.59 18.87 -8.57
N SER A 95 1.86 20.15 -8.81
CA SER A 95 3.10 20.59 -9.44
C SER A 95 4.32 20.45 -8.52
N TYR A 96 4.14 20.65 -7.20
CA TYR A 96 5.18 20.41 -6.20
C TYR A 96 5.30 18.91 -5.88
N GLN A 97 4.18 18.17 -5.91
CA GLN A 97 4.18 16.71 -5.77
C GLN A 97 5.01 16.04 -6.86
N LYS A 98 4.85 16.50 -8.11
CA LYS A 98 5.64 16.02 -9.25
C LYS A 98 7.13 16.13 -8.98
N GLU A 99 7.62 17.29 -8.57
CA GLU A 99 9.04 17.49 -8.27
C GLU A 99 9.52 16.61 -7.11
N ALA A 100 8.75 16.54 -6.02
CA ALA A 100 9.09 15.72 -4.86
C ALA A 100 9.17 14.22 -5.19
N LEU A 101 8.31 13.73 -6.10
CA LEU A 101 8.29 12.32 -6.51
C LEU A 101 9.40 11.97 -7.49
N LEU A 102 9.78 12.90 -8.38
CA LEU A 102 10.84 12.69 -9.35
C LEU A 102 12.23 12.77 -8.71
N ASN A 103 12.45 13.67 -7.76
CA ASN A 103 13.73 13.88 -7.08
C ASN A 103 13.94 12.94 -5.89
N HIS A 104 13.75 11.63 -6.12
CA HIS A 104 13.72 10.60 -5.08
C HIS A 104 15.04 10.43 -4.30
N ASP A 105 16.18 10.81 -4.85
CA ASP A 105 17.49 10.68 -4.20
C ASP A 105 17.67 11.64 -3.00
N GLN A 106 16.87 12.71 -2.96
CA GLN A 106 16.83 13.67 -1.85
C GLN A 106 16.02 13.17 -0.64
N TYR A 107 15.39 11.99 -0.77
CA TYR A 107 14.47 11.46 0.20
C TYR A 107 14.74 10.00 0.56
N GLN A 108 14.40 9.67 1.80
CA GLN A 108 14.30 8.28 2.25
C GLN A 108 12.85 7.95 2.63
N LYS A 109 12.47 6.69 2.51
CA LYS A 109 11.25 6.21 3.16
C LYS A 109 11.40 6.25 4.66
N VAL A 110 10.30 6.58 5.35
CA VAL A 110 10.20 6.44 6.80
C VAL A 110 10.31 4.95 7.13
N ASP A 111 11.03 4.63 8.21
CA ASP A 111 11.12 3.24 8.66
C ASP A 111 9.72 2.67 8.92
N PRO A 112 9.49 1.40 8.57
CA PRO A 112 8.22 0.77 8.86
C PRO A 112 7.97 0.85 10.36
N VAL A 113 6.81 1.36 10.72
CA VAL A 113 6.45 1.56 12.13
C VAL A 113 6.24 0.24 12.87
N CYS A 114 6.13 -0.83 12.12
CA CYS A 114 6.07 -2.19 12.61
C CYS A 114 7.38 -2.89 12.24
N HIS A 115 7.98 -3.56 13.19
CA HIS A 115 9.12 -4.48 13.08
C HIS A 115 10.07 -4.30 11.90
N ASN A 116 11.14 -3.53 12.12
CA ASN A 116 12.26 -3.45 11.18
C ASN A 116 12.79 -4.83 10.78
N ASP A 117 12.80 -5.78 11.71
CA ASP A 117 13.31 -7.13 11.50
C ASP A 117 12.48 -7.95 10.49
N LEU A 118 11.26 -7.51 10.17
CA LEU A 118 10.35 -8.24 9.29
C LEU A 118 10.38 -7.75 7.84
N LEU A 119 10.53 -6.44 7.64
CA LEU A 119 10.25 -5.80 6.35
C LEU A 119 11.31 -4.81 5.87
N SER A 120 12.21 -4.33 6.74
CA SER A 120 13.09 -3.19 6.44
C SER A 120 14.03 -3.42 5.25
N LYS A 121 14.35 -4.68 4.96
CA LYS A 121 15.23 -5.07 3.85
C LYS A 121 14.47 -5.38 2.54
N GLY A 122 13.13 -5.51 2.58
CA GLY A 122 12.31 -5.72 1.39
C GLY A 122 12.16 -4.46 0.54
N LEU A 123 11.90 -4.61 -0.76
CA LEU A 123 11.84 -3.53 -1.77
C LEU A 123 11.00 -2.32 -1.35
N VAL A 124 9.89 -2.56 -0.66
CA VAL A 124 8.97 -1.48 -0.25
C VAL A 124 9.62 -0.51 0.73
N TRP A 125 10.47 -0.99 1.65
CA TRP A 125 11.09 -0.18 2.70
C TRP A 125 12.59 0.04 2.56
N SER A 126 13.26 -0.71 1.69
CA SER A 126 14.71 -0.54 1.46
C SER A 126 15.06 0.86 0.95
N LYS A 127 16.29 1.31 1.26
CA LYS A 127 16.76 2.68 1.05
C LYS A 127 18.01 2.72 0.17
N GLY A 128 18.28 3.88 -0.42
CA GLY A 128 19.52 4.17 -1.14
C GLY A 128 19.89 3.13 -2.20
N GLU A 129 21.16 2.75 -2.23
CA GLU A 129 21.70 1.82 -3.23
C GLU A 129 21.12 0.39 -3.11
N GLN A 130 20.78 -0.07 -1.90
CA GLN A 130 20.10 -1.36 -1.72
C GLN A 130 18.78 -1.38 -2.50
N TRP A 131 17.97 -0.34 -2.36
CA TRP A 131 16.72 -0.24 -3.12
C TRP A 131 16.96 -0.18 -4.62
N LYS A 132 17.93 0.62 -5.09
CA LYS A 132 18.23 0.71 -6.54
C LYS A 132 18.58 -0.65 -7.11
N LYS A 133 19.45 -1.41 -6.43
CA LYS A 133 19.84 -2.77 -6.82
C LYS A 133 18.64 -3.72 -6.85
N GLN A 134 17.83 -3.76 -5.79
CA GLN A 134 16.62 -4.58 -5.73
C GLN A 134 15.63 -4.20 -6.83
N ARG A 135 15.32 -2.91 -6.98
CA ARG A 135 14.38 -2.43 -7.99
C ARG A 135 14.78 -2.85 -9.39
N LYS A 136 16.07 -2.67 -9.73
CA LYS A 136 16.62 -3.08 -11.04
C LYS A 136 16.49 -4.59 -11.26
N LEU A 137 16.86 -5.38 -10.25
CA LEU A 137 16.84 -6.84 -10.30
C LEU A 137 15.42 -7.38 -10.54
N LEU A 138 14.42 -6.72 -9.95
CA LEU A 138 13.05 -7.21 -9.90
C LEU A 138 12.18 -6.68 -11.05
N SER A 139 12.58 -5.59 -11.69
CA SER A 139 11.78 -4.92 -12.72
C SER A 139 11.44 -5.83 -13.89
N SER A 140 12.36 -6.70 -14.31
CA SER A 140 12.15 -7.62 -15.44
C SER A 140 10.95 -8.58 -15.23
N SER A 141 10.67 -8.98 -13.98
CA SER A 141 9.54 -9.87 -13.67
C SER A 141 8.18 -9.17 -13.78
N PHE A 142 8.17 -7.82 -13.85
CA PHE A 142 6.97 -6.99 -13.96
C PHE A 142 6.83 -6.32 -15.32
N GLU A 143 7.69 -6.65 -16.28
CA GLU A 143 7.56 -6.19 -17.66
C GLU A 143 6.33 -6.81 -18.34
N PHE A 144 5.76 -6.09 -19.29
CA PHE A 144 4.51 -6.45 -19.95
C PHE A 144 4.52 -7.88 -20.51
N ASP A 145 5.59 -8.27 -21.22
CA ASP A 145 5.69 -9.60 -21.81
C ASP A 145 5.83 -10.72 -20.76
N ALA A 146 6.49 -10.43 -19.65
CA ALA A 146 6.57 -11.36 -18.52
C ALA A 146 5.19 -11.53 -17.84
N LEU A 147 4.40 -10.47 -17.78
CA LEU A 147 3.05 -10.51 -17.21
C LEU A 147 2.06 -11.24 -18.12
N LYS A 148 2.13 -11.06 -19.43
CA LYS A 148 1.29 -11.77 -20.40
C LYS A 148 1.38 -13.29 -20.25
N LYS A 149 2.58 -13.82 -20.07
CA LYS A 149 2.81 -15.26 -19.85
C LYS A 149 2.11 -15.82 -18.61
N LYS A 150 1.70 -14.95 -17.68
CA LYS A 150 1.01 -15.33 -16.45
C LYS A 150 -0.52 -15.37 -16.58
N VAL A 151 -1.08 -14.85 -17.67
CA VAL A 151 -2.53 -14.78 -17.88
C VAL A 151 -3.22 -16.14 -17.79
N PRO A 152 -2.74 -17.23 -18.42
CA PRO A 152 -3.35 -18.56 -18.27
C PRO A 152 -3.42 -19.02 -16.81
N MET A 153 -2.31 -18.92 -16.09
CA MET A 153 -2.23 -19.31 -14.67
C MET A 153 -3.18 -18.47 -13.79
N ILE A 154 -3.30 -17.15 -14.05
CA ILE A 154 -4.23 -16.28 -13.31
C ILE A 154 -5.67 -16.73 -13.54
N ASN A 155 -6.03 -17.08 -14.78
CA ASN A 155 -7.35 -17.62 -15.11
C ASN A 155 -7.66 -18.91 -14.38
N GLU A 156 -6.73 -19.88 -14.40
CA GLU A 156 -6.88 -21.19 -13.74
C GLU A 156 -7.06 -21.04 -12.22
N ILE A 157 -6.19 -20.24 -11.58
CA ILE A 157 -6.30 -19.99 -10.15
C ILE A 157 -7.64 -19.33 -9.82
N THR A 158 -8.02 -18.32 -10.59
CA THR A 158 -9.26 -17.57 -10.39
C THR A 158 -10.45 -18.51 -10.50
N GLN A 159 -10.55 -19.32 -11.56
CA GLN A 159 -11.65 -20.25 -11.77
C GLN A 159 -11.75 -21.26 -10.62
N SER A 160 -10.65 -21.89 -10.25
CA SER A 160 -10.62 -22.92 -9.19
C SER A 160 -11.00 -22.40 -7.80
N LYS A 161 -10.70 -21.12 -7.52
CA LYS A 161 -10.97 -20.50 -6.22
C LYS A 161 -12.35 -19.84 -6.16
N ILE A 162 -12.86 -19.32 -7.28
CA ILE A 162 -14.21 -18.71 -7.34
C ILE A 162 -15.30 -19.75 -7.02
N GLU A 163 -15.13 -20.99 -7.41
CA GLU A 163 -16.06 -22.08 -7.06
C GLU A 163 -16.20 -22.32 -5.56
N LYS A 164 -15.16 -21.97 -4.77
CA LYS A 164 -15.08 -22.12 -3.31
C LYS A 164 -15.24 -20.77 -2.59
N PHE A 165 -15.77 -19.77 -3.27
CA PHE A 165 -15.86 -18.41 -2.74
C PHE A 165 -16.83 -18.35 -1.53
N SER A 166 -16.40 -17.73 -0.43
CA SER A 166 -17.22 -17.57 0.76
C SER A 166 -17.83 -16.18 0.83
N ASN A 167 -19.15 -16.11 0.91
CA ASN A 167 -19.88 -14.87 1.19
C ASN A 167 -19.78 -14.39 2.64
N GLU A 168 -19.33 -15.24 3.56
CA GLU A 168 -19.11 -14.86 4.96
C GLU A 168 -17.87 -13.98 5.13
N ASN A 169 -16.84 -14.21 4.31
CA ASN A 169 -15.61 -13.41 4.29
C ASN A 169 -15.09 -13.25 2.86
N VAL A 170 -15.69 -12.34 2.13
CA VAL A 170 -15.35 -12.03 0.74
C VAL A 170 -13.90 -11.58 0.59
N LEU A 171 -13.41 -10.75 1.51
CA LEU A 171 -12.04 -10.26 1.46
C LEU A 171 -11.01 -11.39 1.60
N SER A 172 -11.24 -12.33 2.53
CA SER A 172 -10.34 -13.48 2.70
C SER A 172 -10.32 -14.38 1.45
N SER A 173 -11.47 -14.59 0.81
CA SER A 173 -11.54 -15.34 -0.45
C SER A 173 -10.74 -14.65 -1.56
N LEU A 174 -10.81 -13.32 -1.66
CA LEU A 174 -10.01 -12.54 -2.60
C LEU A 174 -8.52 -12.58 -2.27
N GLN A 175 -8.15 -12.50 -0.98
CA GLN A 175 -6.74 -12.66 -0.54
C GLN A 175 -6.19 -14.04 -0.86
N SER A 176 -7.02 -15.10 -0.78
CA SER A 176 -6.63 -16.46 -1.20
C SER A 176 -6.30 -16.50 -2.70
N ILE A 177 -7.11 -15.86 -3.55
CA ILE A 177 -6.87 -15.79 -5.00
C ILE A 177 -5.61 -14.99 -5.32
N THR A 178 -5.57 -13.73 -4.92
CA THR A 178 -4.47 -12.79 -5.24
C THR A 178 -3.14 -13.26 -4.65
N GLY A 179 -3.17 -13.81 -3.43
CA GLY A 179 -1.98 -14.33 -2.79
C GLY A 179 -1.41 -15.58 -3.45
N LEU A 180 -2.27 -16.49 -3.94
CA LEU A 180 -1.82 -17.66 -4.68
C LEU A 180 -1.24 -17.26 -6.05
N ILE A 181 -1.81 -16.23 -6.69
CA ILE A 181 -1.25 -15.67 -7.93
C ILE A 181 0.16 -15.13 -7.68
N VAL A 182 0.39 -14.40 -6.58
CA VAL A 182 1.73 -13.88 -6.21
C VAL A 182 2.71 -15.03 -5.96
N ILE A 183 2.32 -16.04 -5.16
CA ILE A 183 3.18 -17.19 -4.85
C ILE A 183 3.62 -17.91 -6.13
N LYS A 184 2.68 -18.25 -7.00
CA LYS A 184 2.99 -18.96 -8.24
C LYS A 184 3.76 -18.09 -9.24
N SER A 185 3.35 -16.81 -9.40
CA SER A 185 3.95 -15.89 -10.37
C SER A 185 5.39 -15.51 -10.07
N PHE A 186 5.70 -15.22 -8.80
CA PHE A 186 6.96 -14.60 -8.42
C PHE A 186 7.89 -15.54 -7.65
N PHE A 187 7.35 -16.57 -7.01
CA PHE A 187 8.16 -17.48 -6.21
C PHE A 187 8.25 -18.89 -6.83
N GLY A 188 7.42 -19.19 -7.84
CA GLY A 188 7.45 -20.48 -8.54
C GLY A 188 7.10 -21.66 -7.64
N ILE A 189 6.37 -21.41 -6.54
CA ILE A 189 5.96 -22.44 -5.61
C ILE A 189 4.66 -23.04 -6.13
N GLN A 190 4.71 -24.35 -6.44
CA GLN A 190 3.59 -25.07 -7.05
C GLN A 190 2.59 -25.63 -6.02
N THR A 191 2.92 -25.56 -4.73
CA THR A 191 2.02 -26.04 -3.68
C THR A 191 0.88 -25.07 -3.44
N ASP A 192 -0.33 -25.51 -3.69
CA ASP A 192 -1.54 -24.71 -3.56
C ASP A 192 -1.97 -24.49 -2.10
N GLN A 193 -1.30 -25.17 -1.13
CA GLN A 193 -1.75 -25.21 0.26
C GLN A 193 -0.57 -25.23 1.23
N ILE A 194 -0.06 -24.04 1.54
CA ILE A 194 0.83 -23.87 2.69
C ILE A 194 0.00 -23.22 3.78
N TYR A 195 -0.20 -23.94 4.87
CA TYR A 195 -1.01 -23.47 6.00
C TYR A 195 -0.15 -23.10 7.21
N ILE A 196 -0.56 -22.03 7.87
CA ILE A 196 -0.08 -21.63 9.19
C ILE A 196 -1.30 -21.42 10.07
N ASN A 197 -1.35 -22.09 11.23
CA ASN A 197 -2.44 -21.94 12.20
C ASN A 197 -3.86 -22.05 11.56
N ASN A 198 -4.06 -23.03 10.69
CA ASN A 198 -5.30 -23.26 9.94
C ASN A 198 -5.67 -22.18 8.90
N SER A 199 -4.76 -21.25 8.59
CA SER A 199 -4.93 -20.27 7.53
C SER A 199 -3.95 -20.52 6.39
N GLU A 200 -4.34 -20.25 5.16
CA GLU A 200 -3.41 -20.23 4.03
C GLU A 200 -2.30 -19.19 4.28
N LEU A 201 -1.05 -19.51 3.93
CA LEU A 201 0.13 -18.65 4.19
C LEU A 201 -0.09 -17.20 3.76
N GLN A 202 -0.62 -16.97 2.55
CA GLN A 202 -0.85 -15.66 1.99
C GLN A 202 -1.90 -14.85 2.78
N VAL A 203 -2.95 -15.51 3.26
CA VAL A 203 -3.99 -14.89 4.09
C VAL A 203 -3.42 -14.58 5.47
N GLU A 204 -2.63 -15.49 6.05
CA GLU A 204 -2.01 -15.26 7.36
C GLU A 204 -0.98 -14.12 7.32
N ILE A 205 -0.19 -13.99 6.25
CA ILE A 205 0.71 -12.83 6.07
C ILE A 205 -0.09 -11.53 6.07
N ALA A 206 -1.21 -11.46 5.33
CA ALA A 206 -2.07 -10.28 5.29
C ALA A 206 -2.67 -9.97 6.67
N ASN A 207 -3.15 -11.00 7.39
CA ASN A 207 -3.71 -10.85 8.74
C ASN A 207 -2.67 -10.35 9.74
N ILE A 208 -1.47 -10.90 9.76
CA ILE A 208 -0.36 -10.45 10.62
C ILE A 208 -0.04 -8.99 10.36
N MET A 209 0.07 -8.60 9.09
CA MET A 209 0.42 -7.23 8.73
C MET A 209 -0.67 -6.22 9.09
N ASN A 210 -1.93 -6.58 8.88
CA ASN A 210 -3.08 -5.75 9.26
C ASN A 210 -3.20 -5.62 10.77
N GLU A 211 -3.02 -6.72 11.53
CA GLU A 211 -3.02 -6.71 13.00
C GLU A 211 -1.87 -5.85 13.55
N MET A 212 -0.67 -5.96 12.99
CA MET A 212 0.48 -5.10 13.34
C MET A 212 0.18 -3.62 13.12
N ALA A 213 -0.48 -3.28 12.01
CA ALA A 213 -0.86 -1.91 11.70
C ALA A 213 -1.94 -1.40 12.68
N TYR A 214 -2.94 -2.24 12.98
CA TYR A 214 -4.02 -1.92 13.92
C TYR A 214 -3.51 -1.70 15.34
N MET A 215 -2.66 -2.59 15.85
CA MET A 215 -2.09 -2.48 17.19
C MET A 215 -1.32 -1.17 17.40
N ARG A 216 -0.78 -0.58 16.33
CA ARG A 216 -0.14 0.74 16.38
C ARG A 216 -1.08 1.84 16.89
N PHE A 217 -2.36 1.75 16.55
CA PHE A 217 -3.36 2.78 16.83
C PHE A 217 -4.28 2.42 17.99
N LYS A 218 -4.19 1.18 18.52
CA LYS A 218 -5.13 0.63 19.50
C LYS A 218 -5.06 1.30 20.87
N SER A 219 -3.88 1.77 21.32
CA SER A 219 -3.75 2.38 22.65
C SER A 219 -2.72 3.52 22.69
N GLN A 220 -3.01 4.51 23.54
CA GLN A 220 -2.08 5.60 23.84
C GLN A 220 -0.77 5.09 24.45
N ILE A 221 -0.84 4.06 25.31
CA ILE A 221 0.34 3.43 25.93
C ILE A 221 1.29 2.88 24.88
N GLN A 222 0.77 2.17 23.87
CA GLN A 222 1.59 1.63 22.79
C GLN A 222 2.17 2.73 21.90
N SER A 223 1.40 3.78 21.63
CA SER A 223 1.88 4.95 20.87
C SER A 223 2.99 5.67 21.62
N THR A 224 2.84 5.89 22.93
CA THR A 224 3.87 6.51 23.78
C THR A 224 5.12 5.64 23.92
N LYS A 225 4.94 4.34 24.12
CA LYS A 225 6.04 3.36 24.17
C LYS A 225 6.88 3.39 22.88
N ARG A 226 6.25 3.55 21.72
CA ARG A 226 6.94 3.68 20.43
C ARG A 226 7.61 5.02 20.25
N LEU A 227 7.03 6.09 20.76
CA LEU A 227 7.63 7.41 20.73
C LEU A 227 8.96 7.41 21.50
N ILE A 228 9.03 6.69 22.63
CA ILE A 228 10.21 6.61 23.52
C ILE A 228 11.24 5.62 22.96
N PHE A 229 10.81 4.41 22.58
CA PHE A 229 11.69 3.29 22.26
C PHE A 229 11.81 2.99 20.76
N GLY A 230 11.12 3.78 19.91
CA GLY A 230 11.10 3.59 18.47
C GLY A 230 10.64 2.19 18.05
N THR A 231 11.34 1.62 17.07
CA THR A 231 11.03 0.27 16.56
C THR A 231 11.33 -0.87 17.55
N LYS A 232 12.12 -0.60 18.61
CA LYS A 232 12.40 -1.58 19.67
C LYS A 232 11.25 -1.71 20.69
N ALA A 233 10.26 -0.85 20.64
CA ALA A 233 9.13 -0.84 21.58
C ALA A 233 8.44 -2.20 21.77
N TRP A 234 8.39 -3.01 20.73
CA TRP A 234 7.81 -4.36 20.75
C TRP A 234 8.60 -5.37 21.58
N LYS A 235 9.92 -5.18 21.67
CA LYS A 235 10.82 -6.05 22.44
C LYS A 235 10.88 -5.65 23.90
N ILE A 236 10.44 -4.41 24.22
CA ILE A 236 10.48 -3.84 25.55
C ILE A 236 9.10 -3.93 26.19
N PHE A 237 8.94 -4.77 27.20
CA PHE A 237 7.66 -5.01 27.89
C PHE A 237 6.48 -5.31 26.95
N PRO A 238 6.53 -6.39 26.14
CA PRO A 238 5.47 -6.74 25.24
C PRO A 238 4.19 -7.15 25.98
N THR A 239 3.04 -6.69 25.52
CA THR A 239 1.72 -7.15 26.01
C THR A 239 1.48 -8.61 25.61
N LYS A 240 0.42 -9.24 26.16
CA LYS A 240 0.01 -10.60 25.77
C LYS A 240 -0.29 -10.69 24.26
N GLU A 241 -0.98 -9.68 23.71
CA GLU A 241 -1.31 -9.60 22.28
C GLU A 241 -0.05 -9.43 21.43
N GLU A 242 0.89 -8.56 21.85
CA GLU A 242 2.17 -8.39 21.17
C GLU A 242 3.00 -9.68 21.21
N LYS A 243 3.03 -10.42 22.31
CA LYS A 243 3.72 -11.71 22.41
C LYS A 243 3.13 -12.74 21.45
N ARG A 244 1.79 -12.85 21.40
CA ARG A 244 1.09 -13.74 20.46
C ARG A 244 1.42 -13.40 19.02
N LEU A 245 1.37 -12.11 18.66
CA LEU A 245 1.68 -11.66 17.30
C LEU A 245 3.14 -11.91 16.95
N LEU A 246 4.07 -11.67 17.88
CA LEU A 246 5.50 -11.98 17.70
C LEU A 246 5.74 -13.48 17.46
N GLN A 247 4.98 -14.37 18.12
CA GLN A 247 5.09 -15.81 17.86
C GLN A 247 4.62 -16.14 16.45
N ARG A 248 3.45 -15.63 16.02
CA ARG A 248 2.95 -15.82 14.64
C ARG A 248 3.96 -15.31 13.60
N VAL A 249 4.60 -14.18 13.86
CA VAL A 249 5.68 -13.66 13.00
C VAL A 249 6.86 -14.61 12.91
N LYS A 250 7.28 -15.24 14.04
CA LYS A 250 8.36 -16.22 14.02
C LYS A 250 7.99 -17.46 13.21
N ASP A 251 6.78 -18.00 13.43
CA ASP A 251 6.28 -19.17 12.72
C ASP A 251 6.22 -18.92 11.21
N MET A 252 5.68 -17.79 10.80
CA MET A 252 5.65 -17.34 9.40
C MET A 252 7.05 -17.23 8.80
N ARG A 253 8.01 -16.61 9.50
CA ARG A 253 9.39 -16.47 9.04
C ARG A 253 10.09 -17.84 8.91
N SER A 254 9.82 -18.77 9.83
CA SER A 254 10.36 -20.12 9.76
C SER A 254 9.89 -20.83 8.48
N ILE A 255 8.59 -20.84 8.22
CA ILE A 255 8.01 -21.48 7.02
C ILE A 255 8.55 -20.83 5.74
N VAL A 256 8.60 -19.51 5.68
CA VAL A 256 9.18 -18.81 4.51
C VAL A 256 10.67 -19.14 4.36
N GLY A 257 11.41 -19.25 5.48
CA GLY A 257 12.81 -19.67 5.48
C GLY A 257 13.00 -21.08 4.91
N ASP A 258 12.14 -22.01 5.32
CA ASP A 258 12.18 -23.40 4.80
C ASP A 258 11.90 -23.44 3.29
N LEU A 259 10.95 -22.64 2.79
CA LEU A 259 10.68 -22.53 1.35
C LEU A 259 11.88 -21.99 0.57
N VAL A 260 12.54 -20.98 1.10
CA VAL A 260 13.75 -20.40 0.51
C VAL A 260 14.89 -21.43 0.53
N GLN A 261 15.07 -22.15 1.64
CA GLN A 261 16.11 -23.18 1.79
C GLN A 261 15.88 -24.35 0.83
N GLN A 262 14.65 -24.81 0.68
CA GLN A 262 14.29 -25.84 -0.31
C GLN A 262 14.66 -25.40 -1.73
N ARG A 263 14.44 -24.12 -2.05
CA ARG A 263 14.79 -23.57 -3.37
C ARG A 263 16.30 -23.49 -3.57
N ILE A 264 17.05 -23.08 -2.55
CA ILE A 264 18.52 -23.07 -2.59
C ILE A 264 19.03 -24.48 -2.85
N LYS A 265 18.58 -25.47 -2.07
CA LYS A 265 18.98 -26.86 -2.23
C LYS A 265 18.67 -27.41 -3.63
N TYR A 266 17.51 -27.08 -4.19
CA TYR A 266 17.15 -27.46 -5.55
C TYR A 266 18.17 -26.96 -6.60
N PHE A 267 18.71 -25.76 -6.43
CA PHE A 267 19.74 -25.23 -7.33
C PHE A 267 21.11 -25.84 -7.08
N GLU A 268 21.48 -26.13 -5.84
CA GLU A 268 22.73 -26.82 -5.50
C GLU A 268 22.78 -28.24 -6.06
N ASP A 269 21.69 -29.00 -5.91
CA ASP A 269 21.59 -30.39 -6.38
C ASP A 269 21.51 -30.50 -7.92
N SER A 270 21.07 -29.46 -8.61
CA SER A 270 20.81 -29.51 -10.07
C SER A 270 22.03 -29.29 -10.95
N ASN A 271 23.26 -29.28 -10.39
CA ASN A 271 24.56 -29.19 -11.12
C ASN A 271 24.48 -28.32 -12.38
N ASN A 272 24.26 -27.03 -12.25
CA ASN A 272 24.37 -25.98 -13.32
C ASN A 272 23.67 -26.22 -14.67
N SER A 273 23.06 -27.39 -14.93
CA SER A 273 22.48 -27.73 -16.23
C SER A 273 21.12 -27.08 -16.51
N LYS A 274 20.48 -26.44 -15.50
CA LYS A 274 19.16 -25.80 -15.61
C LYS A 274 19.20 -24.26 -15.49
N ILE A 275 20.34 -23.64 -15.74
CA ILE A 275 20.54 -22.18 -15.67
C ILE A 275 19.56 -21.41 -16.59
N ASN A 276 19.06 -22.03 -17.65
CA ASN A 276 18.12 -21.39 -18.58
C ASN A 276 16.72 -21.07 -17.98
N THR A 277 16.35 -21.70 -16.85
CA THR A 277 15.09 -21.41 -16.14
C THR A 277 15.25 -20.37 -15.02
N ILE A 278 16.45 -19.82 -14.81
CA ILE A 278 16.78 -18.93 -13.70
C ILE A 278 15.96 -17.64 -13.76
N ASN A 279 15.63 -17.16 -14.95
CA ASN A 279 14.93 -15.89 -15.14
C ASN A 279 13.40 -15.99 -15.08
N GLU A 280 12.84 -17.18 -14.83
CA GLU A 280 11.39 -17.38 -14.91
C GLU A 280 10.62 -16.84 -13.69
N ASN A 281 11.25 -16.78 -12.52
CA ASN A 281 10.63 -16.22 -11.34
C ASN A 281 11.63 -15.51 -10.42
N PHE A 282 11.07 -14.70 -9.58
CA PHE A 282 11.75 -13.78 -8.68
C PHE A 282 12.63 -14.48 -7.63
N LEU A 283 12.14 -15.56 -7.02
CA LEU A 283 12.91 -16.32 -6.03
C LEU A 283 14.17 -16.92 -6.66
N ASN A 284 14.09 -17.36 -7.89
CA ASN A 284 15.24 -17.89 -8.63
C ASN A 284 16.34 -16.83 -8.80
N ILE A 285 15.94 -15.61 -9.15
CA ILE A 285 16.88 -14.48 -9.32
C ILE A 285 17.61 -14.22 -8.00
N LEU A 286 16.88 -14.18 -6.89
CA LEU A 286 17.45 -13.90 -5.58
C LEU A 286 18.34 -15.05 -5.08
N VAL A 287 17.93 -16.29 -5.28
CA VAL A 287 18.74 -17.47 -4.90
C VAL A 287 20.01 -17.55 -5.74
N ASN A 288 19.95 -17.23 -7.03
CA ASN A 288 21.14 -17.18 -7.86
C ASN A 288 22.16 -16.13 -7.38
N GLU A 289 21.69 -14.95 -6.96
CA GLU A 289 22.57 -13.93 -6.35
C GLU A 289 23.14 -14.41 -5.00
N TYR A 290 22.36 -15.13 -4.20
CA TYR A 290 22.80 -15.72 -2.94
C TYR A 290 23.93 -16.75 -3.14
N LEU A 291 23.81 -17.64 -4.12
CA LEU A 291 24.77 -18.70 -4.40
C LEU A 291 26.14 -18.17 -4.89
N LYS A 292 26.22 -16.96 -5.40
CA LYS A 292 27.47 -16.29 -5.80
C LYS A 292 28.30 -15.79 -4.60
N ILE A 293 27.70 -15.74 -3.40
CA ILE A 293 28.34 -15.20 -2.21
C ILE A 293 29.15 -16.28 -1.51
N THR A 294 30.44 -16.04 -1.30
CA THR A 294 31.35 -16.97 -0.61
C THR A 294 31.51 -16.66 0.89
N ASN A 295 31.29 -15.42 1.30
CA ASN A 295 31.38 -15.01 2.68
C ASN A 295 30.15 -15.44 3.49
N LYS A 296 30.33 -16.26 4.53
CA LYS A 296 29.24 -16.83 5.36
C LYS A 296 28.35 -15.77 6.02
N GLN A 297 28.93 -14.72 6.59
CA GLN A 297 28.16 -13.63 7.24
C GLN A 297 27.31 -12.87 6.22
N GLN A 298 27.84 -12.67 5.02
CA GLN A 298 27.10 -12.04 3.94
C GLN A 298 25.98 -12.95 3.39
N GLN A 299 26.22 -14.27 3.34
CA GLN A 299 25.17 -15.24 2.97
C GLN A 299 24.00 -15.22 3.97
N GLU A 300 24.28 -15.26 5.28
CA GLU A 300 23.25 -15.16 6.33
C GLU A 300 22.43 -13.86 6.21
N ALA A 301 23.10 -12.72 5.98
CA ALA A 301 22.45 -11.44 5.80
C ALA A 301 21.57 -11.40 4.52
N THR A 302 22.02 -12.06 3.43
CA THR A 302 21.27 -12.16 2.17
C THR A 302 20.11 -13.12 2.29
N PHE A 303 20.28 -14.24 2.99
CA PHE A 303 19.17 -15.18 3.27
C PHE A 303 18.04 -14.49 4.03
N ASP A 304 18.34 -13.75 5.09
CA ASP A 304 17.35 -12.95 5.81
C ASP A 304 16.71 -11.88 4.91
N GLN A 305 17.47 -11.27 4.01
CA GLN A 305 16.93 -10.32 3.03
C GLN A 305 15.93 -10.99 2.07
N ILE A 306 16.21 -12.21 1.60
CA ILE A 306 15.30 -12.97 0.71
C ILE A 306 13.98 -13.27 1.44
N ILE A 307 14.03 -13.68 2.71
CA ILE A 307 12.82 -13.89 3.53
C ILE A 307 12.00 -12.60 3.65
N GLN A 308 12.65 -11.49 3.96
CA GLN A 308 11.94 -10.19 4.08
C GLN A 308 11.37 -9.71 2.74
N GLU A 309 12.05 -9.99 1.65
CA GLU A 309 11.56 -9.68 0.30
C GLU A 309 10.33 -10.51 -0.05
N PHE A 310 10.38 -11.83 0.25
CA PHE A 310 9.24 -12.72 0.07
C PHE A 310 8.00 -12.20 0.81
N ILE A 311 8.13 -11.96 2.12
CA ILE A 311 7.03 -11.46 2.95
C ILE A 311 6.51 -10.12 2.44
N THR A 312 7.43 -9.22 2.06
CA THR A 312 7.08 -7.88 1.55
C THR A 312 6.26 -7.94 0.27
N LEU A 313 6.71 -8.72 -0.71
CA LEU A 313 6.02 -8.83 -2.01
C LEU A 313 4.72 -9.62 -1.88
N GLN A 314 4.75 -10.70 -1.08
CA GLN A 314 3.54 -11.48 -0.82
C GLN A 314 2.46 -10.61 -0.21
N PHE A 315 2.79 -9.82 0.81
CA PHE A 315 1.82 -8.91 1.41
C PHE A 315 1.38 -7.81 0.43
N ALA A 316 2.34 -7.16 -0.24
CA ALA A 316 2.05 -6.03 -1.12
C ALA A 316 1.13 -6.43 -2.30
N GLY A 317 1.35 -7.58 -2.91
CA GLY A 317 0.54 -8.06 -4.02
C GLY A 317 -0.80 -8.67 -3.59
N THR A 318 -0.83 -9.35 -2.44
CA THR A 318 -2.05 -10.00 -1.93
C THR A 318 -3.08 -9.00 -1.45
N ASP A 319 -2.73 -8.24 -0.41
CA ASP A 319 -3.72 -7.48 0.35
C ASP A 319 -4.24 -6.26 -0.42
N THR A 320 -3.37 -5.53 -1.13
CA THR A 320 -3.80 -4.34 -1.88
C THR A 320 -4.72 -4.68 -3.05
N THR A 321 -4.41 -5.74 -3.79
CA THR A 321 -5.22 -6.19 -4.93
C THR A 321 -6.55 -6.80 -4.45
N ALA A 322 -6.55 -7.59 -3.37
CA ALA A 322 -7.78 -8.12 -2.77
C ALA A 322 -8.71 -7.00 -2.27
N VAL A 323 -8.17 -5.99 -1.61
CA VAL A 323 -8.94 -4.82 -1.17
C VAL A 323 -9.49 -4.02 -2.35
N LEU A 324 -8.72 -3.82 -3.42
CA LEU A 324 -9.21 -3.19 -4.66
C LEU A 324 -10.39 -3.98 -5.25
N LEU A 325 -10.24 -5.28 -5.36
CA LEU A 325 -11.30 -6.17 -5.87
C LEU A 325 -12.55 -6.10 -5.00
N TYR A 326 -12.38 -6.13 -3.67
CA TYR A 326 -13.51 -6.02 -2.73
C TYR A 326 -14.24 -4.68 -2.87
N HIS A 327 -13.50 -3.57 -3.05
CA HIS A 327 -14.10 -2.27 -3.36
C HIS A 327 -14.85 -2.30 -4.69
N CYS A 328 -14.27 -2.89 -5.74
CA CYS A 328 -14.94 -3.04 -7.03
C CYS A 328 -16.25 -3.84 -6.91
N LEU A 329 -16.23 -4.97 -6.19
CA LEU A 329 -17.45 -5.76 -5.95
C LEU A 329 -18.53 -4.96 -5.21
N TYR A 330 -18.13 -4.17 -4.21
CA TYR A 330 -19.06 -3.32 -3.48
C TYR A 330 -19.69 -2.24 -4.38
N PHE A 331 -18.89 -1.56 -5.21
CA PHE A 331 -19.41 -0.57 -6.15
C PHE A 331 -20.28 -1.21 -7.25
N LEU A 332 -19.93 -2.41 -7.74
CA LEU A 332 -20.79 -3.16 -8.66
C LEU A 332 -22.15 -3.51 -8.03
N ALA A 333 -22.15 -3.85 -6.75
CA ALA A 333 -23.39 -4.10 -5.99
C ALA A 333 -24.23 -2.83 -5.75
N CYS A 334 -23.57 -1.67 -5.61
CA CYS A 334 -24.23 -0.36 -5.45
C CYS A 334 -24.80 0.21 -6.76
N TYR A 335 -24.22 -0.17 -7.91
CA TYR A 335 -24.56 0.33 -9.25
C TYR A 335 -24.93 -0.83 -10.19
N PRO A 336 -26.15 -1.44 -10.04
CA PRO A 336 -26.55 -2.61 -10.83
C PRO A 336 -26.54 -2.38 -12.34
N GLN A 337 -26.85 -1.16 -12.78
CA GLN A 337 -26.80 -0.81 -14.21
C GLN A 337 -25.36 -0.89 -14.75
N ALA A 338 -24.40 -0.31 -14.03
CA ALA A 338 -22.98 -0.40 -14.39
C ALA A 338 -22.49 -1.85 -14.39
N GLN A 339 -22.94 -2.66 -13.41
CA GLN A 339 -22.62 -4.08 -13.34
C GLN A 339 -23.07 -4.81 -14.62
N GLU A 340 -24.29 -4.54 -15.11
CA GLU A 340 -24.81 -5.18 -16.31
C GLU A 340 -24.13 -4.69 -17.60
N GLU A 341 -23.88 -3.38 -17.72
CA GLU A 341 -23.15 -2.82 -18.85
C GLU A 341 -21.74 -3.43 -19.00
N ILE A 342 -21.05 -3.61 -17.87
CA ILE A 342 -19.71 -4.23 -17.83
C ILE A 342 -19.81 -5.73 -18.11
N ARG A 343 -20.83 -6.43 -17.60
CA ARG A 343 -21.10 -7.85 -17.90
C ARG A 343 -21.28 -8.08 -19.39
N VAL A 344 -22.08 -7.25 -20.05
CA VAL A 344 -22.29 -7.28 -21.51
C VAL A 344 -20.97 -7.07 -22.25
N GLU A 345 -20.14 -6.10 -21.82
CA GLU A 345 -18.82 -5.90 -22.40
C GLU A 345 -17.94 -7.14 -22.25
N VAL A 346 -17.84 -7.70 -21.02
CA VAL A 346 -17.02 -8.89 -20.74
C VAL A 346 -17.45 -10.08 -21.58
N ASN A 347 -18.76 -10.36 -21.68
CA ASN A 347 -19.26 -11.48 -22.47
C ASN A 347 -19.00 -11.30 -23.97
N ARG A 348 -19.12 -10.06 -24.47
CA ARG A 348 -18.86 -9.74 -25.89
C ARG A 348 -17.38 -9.82 -26.23
N CYS A 349 -16.51 -9.24 -25.39
CA CYS A 349 -15.08 -9.14 -25.68
C CYS A 349 -14.31 -10.41 -25.34
N CYS A 350 -14.81 -11.22 -24.41
CA CYS A 350 -14.17 -12.44 -23.91
C CYS A 350 -15.22 -13.58 -23.94
N PRO A 351 -15.53 -14.17 -25.09
CA PRO A 351 -16.61 -15.18 -25.19
C PRO A 351 -16.27 -16.51 -24.49
N SER A 352 -15.00 -16.85 -24.34
CA SER A 352 -14.56 -18.04 -23.62
C SER A 352 -14.68 -17.90 -22.10
N SER A 353 -14.61 -19.00 -21.35
CA SER A 353 -14.55 -18.96 -19.87
C SER A 353 -13.30 -18.25 -19.35
N PHE A 354 -12.19 -18.34 -20.08
CA PHE A 354 -10.95 -17.64 -19.79
C PHE A 354 -10.89 -16.29 -20.53
N ILE A 355 -10.24 -15.34 -19.88
CA ILE A 355 -9.97 -14.01 -20.45
C ILE A 355 -8.55 -14.02 -21.00
N ASN A 356 -8.42 -13.96 -22.33
CA ASN A 356 -7.13 -14.01 -22.99
C ASN A 356 -6.41 -12.67 -22.97
N GLU A 357 -5.10 -12.69 -23.14
CA GLU A 357 -4.26 -11.50 -23.08
C GLU A 357 -4.64 -10.42 -24.11
N ASN A 358 -5.07 -10.84 -25.31
CA ASN A 358 -5.47 -9.93 -26.40
C ASN A 358 -6.85 -9.30 -26.13
N GLU A 359 -7.71 -9.96 -25.35
CA GLU A 359 -9.05 -9.52 -25.01
C GLU A 359 -9.07 -8.48 -23.89
N ILE A 360 -8.11 -8.54 -22.97
CA ILE A 360 -8.03 -7.68 -21.78
C ILE A 360 -8.00 -6.19 -22.14
N ASN A 361 -7.37 -5.83 -23.26
CA ASN A 361 -7.26 -4.45 -23.70
C ASN A 361 -8.60 -3.90 -24.27
N ASN A 362 -9.53 -4.78 -24.61
CA ASN A 362 -10.85 -4.42 -25.10
C ASN A 362 -11.87 -4.16 -23.98
N LEU A 363 -11.54 -4.49 -22.74
CA LEU A 363 -12.36 -4.28 -21.55
C LEU A 363 -12.27 -2.81 -21.08
N LYS A 364 -12.78 -1.89 -21.89
CA LYS A 364 -12.69 -0.44 -21.65
C LYS A 364 -13.56 0.01 -20.49
N ARG A 365 -14.82 -0.47 -20.41
CA ARG A 365 -15.74 -0.12 -19.33
C ARG A 365 -15.27 -0.68 -18.00
N LEU A 366 -14.80 -1.94 -17.97
CA LEU A 366 -14.23 -2.53 -16.78
C LEU A 366 -12.97 -1.77 -16.32
N SER A 367 -12.11 -1.35 -17.25
CA SER A 367 -10.94 -0.53 -16.96
C SER A 367 -11.30 0.83 -16.39
N ALA A 368 -12.29 1.49 -16.98
CA ALA A 368 -12.84 2.76 -16.51
C ALA A 368 -13.44 2.63 -15.11
N PHE A 369 -14.19 1.56 -14.86
CA PHE A 369 -14.77 1.26 -13.54
C PHE A 369 -13.69 1.09 -12.46
N ILE A 370 -12.65 0.29 -12.72
CA ILE A 370 -11.51 0.10 -11.80
C ILE A 370 -10.83 1.44 -11.52
N SER A 371 -10.63 2.29 -12.55
CA SER A 371 -10.03 3.61 -12.39
C SER A 371 -10.85 4.52 -11.48
N GLU A 372 -12.17 4.49 -11.59
CA GLU A 372 -13.06 5.29 -10.74
C GLU A 372 -13.07 4.80 -9.29
N VAL A 373 -13.04 3.48 -9.08
CA VAL A 373 -12.87 2.90 -7.73
C VAL A 373 -11.54 3.32 -7.13
N LEU A 374 -10.44 3.25 -7.90
CA LEU A 374 -9.11 3.70 -7.45
C LEU A 374 -9.09 5.21 -7.16
N ARG A 375 -9.84 6.02 -7.89
CA ARG A 375 -9.94 7.46 -7.61
C ARG A 375 -10.62 7.72 -6.26
N LEU A 376 -11.75 7.09 -6.01
CA LEU A 376 -12.56 7.36 -4.82
C LEU A 376 -12.13 6.58 -3.59
N LYS A 377 -11.69 5.33 -3.77
CA LYS A 377 -11.45 4.36 -2.71
C LYS A 377 -10.18 3.54 -2.98
N ASN A 378 -9.06 4.22 -3.20
CA ASN A 378 -7.77 3.56 -3.34
C ASN A 378 -7.43 2.76 -2.07
N PRO A 379 -7.01 1.49 -2.17
CA PRO A 379 -6.53 0.72 -1.03
C PRO A 379 -5.39 1.41 -0.26
N ALA A 380 -4.48 2.07 -0.98
CA ALA A 380 -3.35 2.79 -0.41
C ALA A 380 -3.64 4.29 -0.19
N MET A 381 -4.88 4.66 0.13
CA MET A 381 -5.31 6.06 0.37
C MET A 381 -4.63 6.64 1.62
N ARG A 382 -3.36 6.96 1.50
CA ARG A 382 -2.53 7.56 2.56
C ARG A 382 -1.53 8.53 1.96
N PRO A 383 -1.05 9.53 2.73
CA PRO A 383 0.09 10.32 2.32
C PRO A 383 1.32 9.46 2.01
N ILE A 384 2.01 9.77 0.93
CA ILE A 384 3.32 9.18 0.64
C ILE A 384 4.33 9.94 1.48
N ILE A 385 4.80 9.34 2.57
CA ILE A 385 5.70 9.99 3.54
C ILE A 385 7.16 9.72 3.19
N ARG A 386 7.96 10.78 3.22
CA ARG A 386 9.41 10.76 3.00
C ARG A 386 10.11 11.58 4.09
N VAL A 387 11.37 11.23 4.37
CA VAL A 387 12.30 12.05 5.18
C VAL A 387 13.29 12.71 4.23
N ALA A 388 13.46 14.00 4.30
CA ALA A 388 14.50 14.71 3.56
C ALA A 388 15.90 14.33 4.09
N THR A 389 16.79 13.90 3.21
CA THR A 389 18.15 13.46 3.58
C THR A 389 19.17 14.60 3.60
N GLN A 390 18.84 15.70 2.94
CA GLN A 390 19.65 16.90 2.82
C GLN A 390 18.75 18.13 2.63
N ASP A 391 19.34 19.32 2.81
CA ASP A 391 18.67 20.57 2.47
C ASP A 391 18.56 20.70 0.95
N HIS A 392 17.37 21.02 0.45
CA HIS A 392 17.12 21.20 -0.97
C HIS A 392 15.90 22.07 -1.22
N LYS A 393 15.61 22.36 -2.49
CA LYS A 393 14.41 23.08 -2.90
C LYS A 393 13.51 22.21 -3.79
N ILE A 394 12.22 22.37 -3.62
CA ILE A 394 11.18 21.97 -4.56
C ILE A 394 10.59 23.27 -5.09
N LYS A 395 10.94 23.67 -6.31
CA LYS A 395 10.64 25.02 -6.82
C LYS A 395 11.15 26.10 -5.83
N ASP A 396 10.27 26.93 -5.31
CA ASP A 396 10.55 27.98 -4.32
C ASP A 396 10.44 27.50 -2.86
N LEU A 397 9.93 26.27 -2.63
CA LEU A 397 9.81 25.69 -1.29
C LEU A 397 11.14 25.14 -0.79
N GLN A 398 11.71 25.75 0.26
CA GLN A 398 12.90 25.23 0.94
C GLN A 398 12.51 24.08 1.86
N ILE A 399 13.12 22.91 1.64
CA ILE A 399 13.03 21.71 2.50
C ILE A 399 14.34 21.56 3.26
N LYS A 400 14.27 21.31 4.55
CA LYS A 400 15.46 21.06 5.38
C LYS A 400 15.62 19.57 5.68
N LYS A 401 16.87 19.16 5.83
CA LYS A 401 17.23 17.81 6.28
C LYS A 401 16.45 17.41 7.53
N GLY A 402 15.90 16.19 7.51
CA GLY A 402 15.11 15.64 8.60
C GLY A 402 13.64 16.01 8.60
N TRP A 403 13.20 16.93 7.73
CA TRP A 403 11.77 17.22 7.60
C TRP A 403 11.01 16.02 7.03
N LEU A 404 9.77 15.84 7.49
CA LEU A 404 8.84 14.89 6.92
C LEU A 404 8.07 15.57 5.77
N VAL A 405 8.27 15.06 4.57
CA VAL A 405 7.55 15.51 3.36
C VAL A 405 6.48 14.47 3.06
N CYS A 406 5.23 14.89 3.12
CA CYS A 406 4.06 14.08 2.85
C CYS A 406 3.44 14.53 1.52
N ILE A 407 3.16 13.59 0.63
CA ILE A 407 2.52 13.86 -0.66
C ILE A 407 1.09 13.36 -0.55
N ASP A 408 0.16 14.32 -0.48
CA ASP A 408 -1.25 14.08 -0.20
C ASP A 408 -2.06 13.96 -1.50
N TYR A 409 -1.64 13.07 -2.41
CA TYR A 409 -2.21 12.88 -3.75
C TYR A 409 -3.72 12.57 -3.76
N PHE A 410 -4.24 12.01 -2.67
CA PHE A 410 -5.66 11.66 -2.55
C PHE A 410 -6.58 12.88 -2.40
N LEU A 411 -6.05 14.07 -2.07
CA LEU A 411 -6.83 15.30 -1.97
C LEU A 411 -7.35 15.75 -3.33
N GLN A 412 -6.56 15.55 -4.39
CA GLN A 412 -6.95 15.89 -5.75
C GLN A 412 -8.07 15.01 -6.25
N ASN A 413 -8.04 13.71 -5.92
CA ASN A 413 -8.98 12.72 -6.42
C ASN A 413 -10.45 13.03 -6.12
N GLN A 414 -10.72 13.77 -5.05
CA GLN A 414 -12.07 14.14 -4.63
C GLN A 414 -12.28 15.67 -4.61
N SER A 415 -11.62 16.36 -5.51
CA SER A 415 -11.73 17.83 -5.63
C SER A 415 -12.41 18.24 -6.92
N GLU A 416 -13.44 19.09 -6.80
CA GLU A 416 -14.15 19.71 -7.93
C GLU A 416 -13.24 20.56 -8.82
N ARG A 417 -12.08 20.92 -8.31
CA ARG A 417 -11.05 21.60 -9.09
C ARG A 417 -10.54 20.74 -10.25
N HIS A 418 -10.46 19.42 -10.04
CA HIS A 418 -9.84 18.50 -10.97
C HIS A 418 -10.83 17.55 -11.65
N PHE A 419 -11.91 17.20 -10.95
CA PHE A 419 -12.94 16.29 -11.47
C PHE A 419 -14.31 16.93 -11.33
N GLU A 420 -15.13 16.78 -12.34
CA GLU A 420 -16.53 17.16 -12.28
C GLU A 420 -17.30 16.21 -11.38
N ASN A 421 -18.19 16.74 -10.51
CA ASN A 421 -18.92 15.92 -9.52
C ASN A 421 -17.99 14.95 -8.75
N ALA A 422 -16.85 15.50 -8.26
CA ALA A 422 -15.72 14.73 -7.73
C ALA A 422 -16.10 13.78 -6.59
N GLY A 423 -17.15 14.09 -5.81
CA GLY A 423 -17.65 13.25 -4.73
C GLY A 423 -18.51 12.07 -5.18
N GLN A 424 -18.98 12.06 -6.44
CA GLN A 424 -19.86 11.04 -6.98
C GLN A 424 -19.07 9.97 -7.73
N PHE A 425 -19.57 8.74 -7.64
CA PHE A 425 -19.05 7.64 -8.45
C PHE A 425 -19.64 7.72 -9.86
N ASP A 426 -18.78 7.93 -10.83
CA ASP A 426 -19.13 7.94 -12.25
C ASP A 426 -17.95 7.39 -13.07
N TYR A 427 -18.02 6.11 -13.40
CA TYR A 427 -16.96 5.45 -14.17
C TYR A 427 -16.94 5.90 -15.63
N THR A 428 -18.03 6.49 -16.15
CA THR A 428 -18.11 6.90 -17.55
C THR A 428 -17.20 8.08 -17.87
N ARG A 429 -16.79 8.85 -16.84
CA ARG A 429 -15.77 9.89 -17.00
C ARG A 429 -14.48 9.39 -17.65
N TRP A 430 -14.08 8.16 -17.35
CA TRP A 430 -12.86 7.53 -17.87
C TRP A 430 -13.02 6.97 -19.30
N LEU A 431 -14.22 7.07 -19.87
CA LEU A 431 -14.51 6.75 -21.26
C LEU A 431 -14.44 7.99 -22.17
N GLN A 432 -14.24 9.17 -21.59
CA GLN A 432 -14.07 10.44 -22.28
C GLN A 432 -12.58 10.70 -22.58
N ASP A 433 -12.30 11.54 -23.56
CA ASP A 433 -10.93 11.86 -23.96
C ASP A 433 -10.15 12.59 -22.85
N ASN A 434 -10.83 13.47 -22.08
CA ASN A 434 -10.22 14.26 -21.01
C ASN A 434 -11.00 14.11 -19.68
N PRO A 435 -10.78 13.02 -18.93
CA PRO A 435 -11.49 12.80 -17.67
C PRO A 435 -11.06 13.73 -16.52
N ILE A 436 -9.94 14.43 -16.69
CA ILE A 436 -9.32 15.34 -15.72
C ILE A 436 -9.34 16.74 -16.31
N LYS A 437 -9.78 17.74 -15.54
CA LYS A 437 -9.89 19.14 -15.96
C LYS A 437 -8.53 19.85 -16.17
N ASP A 438 -7.43 19.22 -15.89
CA ASP A 438 -6.08 19.77 -15.90
C ASP A 438 -5.14 18.80 -16.62
N ASP A 439 -4.25 19.30 -17.46
CA ASP A 439 -3.24 18.51 -18.22
C ASP A 439 -2.12 17.94 -17.33
N ASN A 440 -2.17 18.16 -16.01
CA ASN A 440 -1.16 17.67 -15.09
C ASN A 440 -1.36 16.19 -14.75
N ASN A 441 -0.55 15.33 -15.35
CA ASN A 441 -0.55 13.87 -15.14
C ASN A 441 -0.30 13.44 -13.68
N PHE A 442 -0.01 14.35 -12.75
CA PHE A 442 0.19 14.06 -11.33
C PHE A 442 -1.06 14.25 -10.47
N ILE A 443 -2.20 14.57 -11.07
CA ILE A 443 -3.49 14.67 -10.38
C ILE A 443 -4.02 13.28 -10.01
N TYR A 444 -3.93 12.33 -10.93
CA TYR A 444 -4.37 10.96 -10.74
C TYR A 444 -3.20 9.98 -10.77
N ILE A 445 -2.67 9.63 -9.59
CA ILE A 445 -1.50 8.75 -9.42
C ILE A 445 -1.80 7.61 -8.43
N PRO A 446 -2.77 6.73 -8.74
CA PRO A 446 -3.24 5.69 -7.82
C PRO A 446 -2.15 4.69 -7.40
N PHE A 447 -1.10 4.56 -8.20
CA PHE A 447 0.07 3.73 -7.94
C PHE A 447 1.33 4.53 -7.63
N SER A 448 1.17 5.79 -7.18
CA SER A 448 2.28 6.74 -7.04
C SER A 448 2.94 7.06 -8.39
N ALA A 449 4.01 7.84 -8.38
CA ALA A 449 4.76 8.23 -9.58
C ALA A 449 6.26 8.32 -9.28
N GLY A 450 7.05 8.52 -10.35
CA GLY A 450 8.51 8.61 -10.28
C GLY A 450 9.18 7.24 -10.05
N PRO A 451 10.49 7.21 -9.79
CA PRO A 451 11.26 5.96 -9.69
C PRO A 451 10.79 5.02 -8.57
N ARG A 452 10.10 5.55 -7.56
CA ARG A 452 9.54 4.81 -6.42
C ARG A 452 8.05 4.45 -6.58
N ASN A 453 7.51 4.53 -7.80
CA ASN A 453 6.14 4.09 -8.08
C ASN A 453 5.95 2.59 -7.79
N CYS A 454 4.70 2.16 -7.77
CA CYS A 454 4.37 0.74 -7.57
C CYS A 454 4.93 -0.11 -8.72
N ILE A 455 5.77 -1.09 -8.39
CA ILE A 455 6.33 -2.03 -9.36
C ILE A 455 5.25 -2.97 -9.92
N GLY A 456 4.26 -3.33 -9.09
CA GLY A 456 3.18 -4.25 -9.42
C GLY A 456 1.94 -3.60 -10.05
N SER A 457 1.98 -2.34 -10.47
CA SER A 457 0.80 -1.62 -10.97
C SER A 457 0.12 -2.33 -12.15
N GLN A 458 0.90 -2.76 -13.14
CA GLN A 458 0.39 -3.48 -14.31
C GLN A 458 -0.18 -4.85 -13.93
N MET A 459 0.50 -5.56 -13.02
CA MET A 459 0.04 -6.86 -12.52
C MET A 459 -1.29 -6.73 -11.77
N ALA A 460 -1.42 -5.75 -10.87
CA ALA A 460 -2.64 -5.51 -10.10
C ALA A 460 -3.85 -5.19 -11.01
N LEU A 461 -3.65 -4.40 -12.06
CA LEU A 461 -4.70 -4.09 -13.03
C LEU A 461 -5.05 -5.29 -13.92
N LEU A 462 -4.06 -6.09 -14.29
CA LEU A 462 -4.23 -7.33 -15.04
C LEU A 462 -5.07 -8.34 -14.23
N GLU A 463 -4.66 -8.61 -12.99
CA GLU A 463 -5.38 -9.47 -12.05
C GLU A 463 -6.80 -8.98 -11.83
N ALA A 464 -6.98 -7.67 -11.58
CA ALA A 464 -8.30 -7.11 -11.33
C ALA A 464 -9.25 -7.32 -12.51
N LYS A 465 -8.79 -7.13 -13.74
CA LYS A 465 -9.62 -7.35 -14.94
C LYS A 465 -10.00 -8.82 -15.12
N ILE A 466 -9.06 -9.75 -14.92
CA ILE A 466 -9.32 -11.18 -15.08
C ILE A 466 -10.27 -11.67 -14.00
N ILE A 467 -9.99 -11.35 -12.73
CA ILE A 467 -10.78 -11.83 -11.60
C ILE A 467 -12.20 -11.25 -11.65
N LEU A 468 -12.34 -9.94 -11.82
CA LEU A 468 -13.66 -9.30 -11.93
C LEU A 468 -14.43 -9.78 -13.17
N GLY A 469 -13.75 -9.94 -14.30
CA GLY A 469 -14.38 -10.45 -15.53
C GLY A 469 -14.93 -11.86 -15.34
N GLN A 470 -14.18 -12.78 -14.72
CA GLN A 470 -14.67 -14.14 -14.43
C GLN A 470 -15.80 -14.15 -13.39
N ILE A 471 -15.74 -13.29 -12.36
CA ILE A 471 -16.84 -13.16 -11.40
C ILE A 471 -18.10 -12.65 -12.10
N LEU A 472 -18.01 -11.62 -12.92
CA LEU A 472 -19.14 -11.04 -13.63
C LEU A 472 -19.83 -12.00 -14.61
N LYS A 473 -19.09 -12.95 -15.19
CA LYS A 473 -19.66 -14.00 -16.04
C LYS A 473 -20.51 -15.01 -15.26
N GLN A 474 -20.20 -15.25 -14.01
CA GLN A 474 -20.77 -16.36 -13.26
C GLN A 474 -21.70 -15.91 -12.13
N TYR A 475 -21.56 -14.66 -11.66
CA TYR A 475 -22.27 -14.18 -10.48
C TYR A 475 -22.95 -12.85 -10.68
N GLN A 476 -24.13 -12.74 -10.08
CA GLN A 476 -24.80 -11.48 -9.79
C GLN A 476 -24.31 -10.99 -8.43
N ILE A 477 -23.83 -9.76 -8.38
CA ILE A 477 -23.27 -9.16 -7.18
C ILE A 477 -24.32 -8.24 -6.57
N THR A 478 -24.64 -8.46 -5.29
CA THR A 478 -25.64 -7.68 -4.55
C THR A 478 -25.06 -7.20 -3.22
N ARG A 479 -25.63 -6.12 -2.68
CA ARG A 479 -25.29 -5.68 -1.32
C ARG A 479 -25.87 -6.66 -0.30
N ASN A 480 -25.12 -6.92 0.77
CA ASN A 480 -25.66 -7.55 1.95
C ASN A 480 -26.43 -6.50 2.76
N GLY A 481 -27.76 -6.53 2.64
CA GLY A 481 -28.65 -5.59 3.33
C GLY A 481 -28.68 -5.71 4.85
N ASN A 482 -28.14 -6.81 5.39
CA ASN A 482 -28.12 -7.10 6.84
C ASN A 482 -26.92 -6.47 7.57
N VAL A 483 -26.02 -5.77 6.85
CA VAL A 483 -24.84 -5.19 7.46
C VAL A 483 -24.73 -3.69 7.17
N GLU A 484 -24.36 -2.94 8.20
CA GLU A 484 -23.98 -1.54 8.07
C GLU A 484 -22.51 -1.48 7.64
N VAL A 485 -22.22 -0.69 6.62
CA VAL A 485 -20.87 -0.59 6.06
C VAL A 485 -20.15 0.66 6.53
N SER A 486 -18.86 0.49 6.82
CA SER A 486 -17.94 1.59 7.15
C SER A 486 -16.63 1.46 6.34
N TRP A 487 -15.90 2.58 6.22
CA TRP A 487 -14.58 2.59 5.63
C TRP A 487 -13.54 2.73 6.72
N GLU A 488 -12.66 1.74 6.84
CA GLU A 488 -11.70 1.66 7.93
C GLU A 488 -10.26 1.74 7.41
N ILE A 489 -9.36 2.25 8.26
CA ILE A 489 -7.94 2.28 7.96
C ILE A 489 -7.23 1.25 8.83
N HIS A 490 -6.89 0.15 8.20
CA HIS A 490 -5.96 -0.85 8.71
C HIS A 490 -4.56 -0.56 8.14
N PHE A 491 -3.87 -1.55 7.60
CA PHE A 491 -2.73 -1.27 6.73
C PHE A 491 -3.18 -0.59 5.44
N ASN A 492 -4.24 -1.08 4.85
CA ASN A 492 -4.95 -0.47 3.73
C ASN A 492 -6.23 0.24 4.19
N HIS A 493 -6.75 1.12 3.34
CA HIS A 493 -8.09 1.68 3.47
C HIS A 493 -9.07 0.66 2.90
N GLN A 494 -9.90 0.08 3.73
CA GLN A 494 -10.79 -1.02 3.34
C GLN A 494 -12.23 -0.82 3.81
N LEU A 495 -13.14 -1.47 3.11
CA LEU A 495 -14.55 -1.57 3.48
C LEU A 495 -14.72 -2.61 4.60
N SER A 496 -15.51 -2.27 5.61
CA SER A 496 -15.91 -3.15 6.72
C SER A 496 -17.43 -3.21 6.80
N PRO A 497 -18.04 -4.36 7.13
CA PRO A 497 -17.40 -5.66 7.35
C PRO A 497 -17.04 -6.38 6.02
N THR A 498 -16.30 -7.50 6.13
CA THR A 498 -15.77 -8.25 4.97
C THR A 498 -16.83 -9.08 4.22
N ASN A 499 -18.08 -9.01 4.64
CA ASN A 499 -19.25 -9.64 4.02
C ASN A 499 -20.30 -8.62 3.53
N ALA A 500 -19.87 -7.39 3.18
CA ALA A 500 -20.78 -6.33 2.71
C ALA A 500 -21.41 -6.61 1.33
N VAL A 501 -20.92 -7.60 0.61
CA VAL A 501 -21.44 -8.04 -0.69
C VAL A 501 -21.74 -9.54 -0.69
N ILE A 502 -22.69 -9.95 -1.53
CA ILE A 502 -23.09 -11.34 -1.75
C ILE A 502 -22.94 -11.64 -3.23
N LEU A 503 -22.27 -12.73 -3.55
CA LEU A 503 -22.15 -13.27 -4.90
C LEU A 503 -23.18 -14.38 -5.07
N ASN A 504 -24.17 -14.16 -5.93
CA ASN A 504 -25.22 -15.10 -6.27
C ASN A 504 -24.91 -15.71 -7.64
N LYS A 505 -24.75 -17.02 -7.72
CA LYS A 505 -24.45 -17.70 -8.99
C LYS A 505 -25.59 -17.48 -9.99
N ILE A 506 -25.26 -17.06 -11.20
CA ILE A 506 -26.23 -16.90 -12.29
C ILE A 506 -26.55 -18.31 -12.79
N LYS A 507 -27.84 -18.57 -12.98
CA LYS A 507 -28.33 -19.86 -13.52
C LYS A 507 -28.02 -20.02 -15.01
#